data_57cc57d64db88b1af01f49ae5f73b00b
#
_entry.id   57cc57d64db88b1af01f49ae5f73b00b
#
_cell.length_a   1.000
_cell.length_b   1.000
_cell.length_c   1.000
_cell.angle_alpha   90.00
_cell.angle_beta   90.00
_cell.angle_gamma   90.00
#
_symmetry.space_group_name_H-M   'P 1'
#
loop_
_entity.id
_entity.type
_entity.pdbx_description
1 polymer ?
#
loop_
_entity_poly.entity_id
_entity_poly.type
_entity_poly.pdbx_seq_one_letter_code
_entity_poly.pdbx_strand_id
1 'polypeptide(L)'
;VAGFIGSPRMNFIPCRAKCASDGVSLVLHDAEISVKNEAQSAALSAMKDEELILGIRPEDLTDDEEYIRQNGNCFIEAAVEVSEPMGSETYLYLDYYSTKLIARIASDKVYASGQKVRLAPKTEKLHIFGANSSANILTLQ
;
A
#
# COMPACT_ATOMS: atom_id res chain seq x y z
N VAL A 1 21.49 -2.90 -5.01
CA VAL A 1 20.95 -3.92 -4.27
C VAL A 1 19.82 -3.47 -3.40
N ALA A 2 18.80 -4.11 -3.65
CA ALA A 2 17.60 -3.71 -2.99
C ALA A 2 17.62 -3.97 -1.52
N GLY A 3 18.29 -4.94 -1.06
CA GLY A 3 18.25 -5.30 0.34
C GLY A 3 19.24 -4.50 1.13
N PHE A 4 18.82 -3.39 1.65
CA PHE A 4 19.65 -2.67 2.55
C PHE A 4 19.63 -3.27 3.91
N ILE A 5 20.72 -3.11 4.59
CA ILE A 5 20.81 -3.48 5.97
C ILE A 5 19.93 -2.57 6.77
N GLY A 6 19.06 -3.12 7.59
CA GLY A 6 18.32 -2.39 8.58
C GLY A 6 16.93 -1.93 8.19
N SER A 7 16.59 -1.99 6.91
CA SER A 7 15.26 -1.52 6.50
C SER A 7 14.63 -2.47 5.51
N PRO A 8 13.39 -2.88 5.73
CA PRO A 8 12.68 -3.67 4.73
C PRO A 8 12.49 -2.87 3.46
N ARG A 9 12.42 -3.57 2.37
CA ARG A 9 12.19 -2.93 1.08
C ARG A 9 10.75 -2.45 0.98
N MET A 10 10.55 -1.53 0.02
CA MET A 10 9.22 -1.08 -0.34
C MET A 10 8.37 -2.27 -0.79
N ASN A 11 7.10 -2.23 -0.42
CA ASN A 11 6.14 -3.21 -0.90
C ASN A 11 5.70 -2.84 -2.30
N PHE A 12 5.52 -3.84 -3.16
CA PHE A 12 5.06 -3.61 -4.53
C PHE A 12 3.78 -4.39 -4.75
N ILE A 13 2.72 -3.69 -5.10
CA ILE A 13 1.39 -4.28 -5.26
C ILE A 13 0.89 -3.96 -6.67
N PRO A 14 0.51 -4.97 -7.47
CA PRO A 14 -0.05 -4.71 -8.79
C PRO A 14 -1.35 -3.91 -8.69
N CYS A 15 -1.53 -2.96 -9.59
CA CYS A 15 -2.72 -2.12 -9.58
C CYS A 15 -2.99 -1.56 -10.97
N ARG A 16 -4.11 -0.86 -11.11
CA ARG A 16 -4.48 -0.17 -12.35
C ARG A 16 -5.10 1.17 -11.99
N ALA A 17 -4.97 2.13 -12.87
CA ALA A 17 -5.63 3.41 -12.71
C ALA A 17 -7.05 3.32 -13.27
N LYS A 18 -7.99 3.89 -12.55
CA LYS A 18 -9.39 3.94 -12.97
C LYS A 18 -9.86 5.39 -12.95
N CYS A 19 -10.46 5.82 -14.04
CA CYS A 19 -10.99 7.17 -14.15
C CYS A 19 -12.48 7.17 -13.91
N ALA A 20 -12.94 8.11 -13.11
CA ALA A 20 -14.36 8.28 -12.83
C ALA A 20 -14.68 9.77 -12.91
N SER A 21 -15.97 10.10 -12.91
CA SER A 21 -16.39 11.50 -13.00
C SER A 21 -15.89 12.33 -11.83
N ASP A 22 -15.63 11.71 -10.69
CA ASP A 22 -15.18 12.41 -9.50
C ASP A 22 -13.66 12.29 -9.27
N GLY A 23 -12.92 11.73 -10.22
CA GLY A 23 -11.47 11.67 -10.11
C GLY A 23 -10.89 10.37 -10.57
N VAL A 24 -9.66 10.14 -10.14
CA VAL A 24 -8.89 8.95 -10.51
C VAL A 24 -8.61 8.13 -9.25
N SER A 25 -8.68 6.82 -9.40
CA SER A 25 -8.38 5.88 -8.32
C SER A 25 -7.38 4.84 -8.79
N LEU A 26 -6.64 4.28 -7.85
CA LEU A 26 -5.83 3.10 -8.08
C LEU A 26 -6.60 1.89 -7.59
N VAL A 27 -6.80 0.91 -8.46
CA VAL A 27 -7.59 -0.27 -8.16
C VAL A 27 -6.65 -1.42 -7.82
N LEU A 28 -6.80 -1.96 -6.61
CA LEU A 28 -6.09 -3.13 -6.16
C LEU A 28 -7.06 -4.32 -6.16
N HIS A 29 -6.67 -5.43 -5.55
CA HIS A 29 -7.53 -6.61 -5.56
C HIS A 29 -8.84 -6.37 -4.80
N ASP A 30 -8.77 -5.74 -3.65
CA ASP A 30 -9.94 -5.57 -2.80
C ASP A 30 -10.19 -4.14 -2.37
N ALA A 31 -9.50 -3.18 -3.00
CA ALA A 31 -9.60 -1.78 -2.56
C ALA A 31 -9.35 -0.83 -3.70
N GLU A 32 -9.87 0.38 -3.56
CA GLU A 32 -9.57 1.50 -4.45
C GLU A 32 -9.01 2.63 -3.62
N ILE A 33 -7.91 3.21 -4.10
CA ILE A 33 -7.26 4.33 -3.43
C ILE A 33 -7.49 5.57 -4.26
N SER A 34 -8.18 6.55 -3.69
CA SER A 34 -8.45 7.80 -4.40
C SER A 34 -7.20 8.65 -4.48
N VAL A 35 -6.93 9.18 -5.66
CA VAL A 35 -5.81 10.11 -5.87
C VAL A 35 -6.39 11.51 -5.86
N LYS A 36 -6.00 12.31 -4.87
CA LYS A 36 -6.64 13.61 -4.65
C LYS A 36 -5.90 14.77 -5.30
N ASN A 37 -4.66 14.59 -5.65
CA ASN A 37 -3.87 15.64 -6.30
C ASN A 37 -4.22 15.69 -7.78
N GLU A 38 -4.62 16.89 -8.25
CA GLU A 38 -5.10 17.02 -9.63
C GLU A 38 -4.03 16.75 -10.66
N ALA A 39 -2.81 17.19 -10.42
CA ALA A 39 -1.73 16.96 -11.36
C ALA A 39 -1.41 15.49 -11.49
N GLN A 40 -1.44 14.79 -10.36
CA GLN A 40 -1.17 13.35 -10.35
C GLN A 40 -2.34 12.59 -10.97
N SER A 41 -3.55 13.04 -10.74
CA SER A 41 -4.72 12.43 -11.38
C SER A 41 -4.65 12.54 -12.89
N ALA A 42 -4.22 13.69 -13.39
CA ALA A 42 -4.09 13.89 -14.84
C ALA A 42 -3.03 12.93 -15.41
N ALA A 43 -1.90 12.80 -14.71
CA ALA A 43 -0.84 11.90 -15.16
C ALA A 43 -1.32 10.45 -15.19
N LEU A 44 -2.08 10.04 -14.16
CA LEU A 44 -2.61 8.68 -14.09
C LEU A 44 -3.70 8.43 -15.09
N SER A 45 -4.47 9.46 -15.45
CA SER A 45 -5.50 9.31 -16.47
C SER A 45 -4.91 8.89 -17.81
N ALA A 46 -3.71 9.36 -18.11
CA ALA A 46 -3.03 8.99 -19.35
C ALA A 46 -2.58 7.53 -19.34
N MET A 47 -2.53 6.91 -18.18
CA MET A 47 -2.12 5.52 -18.01
C MET A 47 -3.28 4.61 -17.68
N LYS A 48 -4.48 5.05 -17.98
CA LYS A 48 -5.69 4.26 -17.74
C LYS A 48 -5.58 2.92 -18.43
N ASP A 49 -6.00 1.87 -17.71
CA ASP A 49 -6.00 0.49 -18.19
C ASP A 49 -4.62 -0.13 -18.37
N GLU A 50 -3.55 0.59 -18.05
CA GLU A 50 -2.23 -0.02 -18.06
C GLU A 50 -1.97 -0.72 -16.73
N GLU A 51 -1.10 -1.72 -16.79
CA GLU A 51 -0.68 -2.40 -15.57
C GLU A 51 0.36 -1.55 -14.86
N LEU A 52 0.09 -1.25 -13.62
CA LEU A 52 0.95 -0.42 -12.79
C LEU A 52 1.33 -1.17 -11.54
N ILE A 53 2.36 -0.68 -10.86
CA ILE A 53 2.78 -1.24 -9.59
C ILE A 53 2.79 -0.12 -8.57
N LEU A 54 2.06 -0.34 -7.49
CA LEU A 54 2.02 0.58 -6.37
C LEU A 54 3.14 0.23 -5.41
N GLY A 55 3.99 1.20 -5.11
CA GLY A 55 5.04 1.03 -4.12
C GLY A 55 4.68 1.75 -2.85
N ILE A 56 4.79 1.05 -1.72
CA ILE A 56 4.51 1.65 -0.43
C ILE A 56 5.44 1.05 0.61
N ARG A 57 6.00 1.89 1.46
CA ARG A 57 6.93 1.44 2.48
C ARG A 57 6.18 0.79 3.64
N PRO A 58 6.83 -0.13 4.37
CA PRO A 58 6.17 -0.79 5.49
C PRO A 58 5.61 0.17 6.53
N GLU A 59 6.30 1.26 6.81
CA GLU A 59 5.85 2.24 7.81
C GLU A 59 4.68 3.09 7.32
N ASP A 60 4.36 3.02 6.03
CA ASP A 60 3.27 3.80 5.46
C ASP A 60 1.99 2.98 5.31
N LEU A 61 1.98 1.78 5.87
CA LEU A 61 0.77 0.98 6.03
C LEU A 61 0.38 1.02 7.50
N THR A 62 -0.85 1.39 7.79
CA THR A 62 -1.29 1.50 9.17
C THR A 62 -2.52 0.64 9.44
N ASP A 63 -2.55 0.01 10.62
CA ASP A 63 -3.69 -0.76 11.09
C ASP A 63 -4.58 0.04 12.02
N ASP A 64 -4.35 1.33 12.14
CA ASP A 64 -5.11 2.19 13.04
C ASP A 64 -6.52 2.36 12.51
N GLU A 65 -7.51 1.83 13.23
CA GLU A 65 -8.91 1.87 12.82
C GLU A 65 -9.42 3.30 12.71
N GLU A 66 -8.95 4.19 13.57
CA GLU A 66 -9.35 5.58 13.52
C GLU A 66 -8.87 6.24 12.23
N TYR A 67 -7.62 5.98 11.87
CA TYR A 67 -7.08 6.51 10.61
C TYR A 67 -7.87 5.96 9.42
N ILE A 68 -8.18 4.68 9.44
CA ILE A 68 -8.92 4.04 8.34
C ILE A 68 -10.28 4.71 8.20
N ARG A 69 -10.98 4.91 9.31
CA ARG A 69 -12.31 5.51 9.28
C ARG A 69 -12.25 6.96 8.80
N GLN A 70 -11.27 7.72 9.28
CA GLN A 70 -11.16 9.13 8.92
C GLN A 70 -10.75 9.35 7.48
N ASN A 71 -10.18 8.33 6.84
CA ASN A 71 -9.70 8.44 5.47
C ASN A 71 -10.53 7.62 4.49
N GLY A 72 -11.83 7.56 4.73
CA GLY A 72 -12.78 7.02 3.77
C GLY A 72 -12.91 5.51 3.79
N ASN A 73 -12.46 4.86 4.85
CA ASN A 73 -12.48 3.39 4.95
C ASN A 73 -11.76 2.73 3.78
N CYS A 74 -10.66 3.33 3.36
CA CYS A 74 -9.85 2.78 2.29
C CYS A 74 -8.76 1.91 2.90
N PHE A 75 -8.85 0.59 2.69
CA PHE A 75 -7.89 -0.33 3.27
C PHE A 75 -7.79 -1.59 2.42
N ILE A 76 -6.65 -2.27 2.56
CA ILE A 76 -6.50 -3.63 2.06
C ILE A 76 -6.62 -4.58 3.24
N GLU A 77 -6.98 -5.82 2.95
CA GLU A 77 -7.06 -6.85 3.99
C GLU A 77 -6.10 -7.97 3.62
N ALA A 78 -5.17 -8.27 4.51
CA ALA A 78 -4.14 -9.25 4.24
C ALA A 78 -4.06 -10.24 5.40
N ALA A 79 -3.54 -11.43 5.12
CA ALA A 79 -3.38 -12.46 6.13
C ALA A 79 -2.00 -12.37 6.74
N VAL A 80 -1.94 -12.39 8.06
CA VAL A 80 -0.68 -12.35 8.77
C VAL A 80 -0.03 -13.73 8.72
N GLU A 81 1.21 -13.79 8.24
CA GLU A 81 1.98 -15.03 8.26
C GLU A 81 2.86 -15.09 9.48
N VAL A 82 3.56 -14.00 9.78
CA VAL A 82 4.47 -13.92 10.92
C VAL A 82 4.37 -12.53 11.52
N SER A 83 4.41 -12.45 12.85
CA SER A 83 4.56 -11.21 13.58
C SER A 83 5.91 -11.20 14.27
N GLU A 84 6.67 -10.15 14.07
CA GLU A 84 8.01 -10.06 14.65
C GLU A 84 8.10 -8.80 15.51
N PRO A 85 7.99 -8.95 16.83
CA PRO A 85 8.13 -7.78 17.71
C PRO A 85 9.56 -7.25 17.68
N MET A 86 9.67 -5.92 17.57
CA MET A 86 10.97 -5.25 17.48
C MET A 86 11.06 -4.16 18.55
N GLY A 87 10.52 -4.40 19.72
CA GLY A 87 10.50 -3.40 20.78
C GLY A 87 9.24 -2.59 20.73
N SER A 88 9.32 -1.32 20.34
CA SER A 88 8.15 -0.46 20.28
C SER A 88 7.31 -0.67 19.03
N GLU A 89 7.82 -1.45 18.10
CA GLU A 89 7.11 -1.70 16.85
C GLU A 89 7.10 -3.20 16.55
N THR A 90 6.18 -3.60 15.68
CA THR A 90 6.08 -4.98 15.23
C THR A 90 6.08 -4.98 13.71
N TYR A 91 6.89 -5.85 13.13
CA TYR A 91 6.84 -6.11 11.70
C TYR A 91 5.85 -7.24 11.45
N LEU A 92 4.92 -7.00 10.53
CA LEU A 92 3.96 -8.01 10.09
C LEU A 92 4.37 -8.47 8.70
N TYR A 93 4.56 -9.77 8.56
CA TYR A 93 4.82 -10.39 7.27
C TYR A 93 3.50 -10.94 6.79
N LEU A 94 3.05 -10.49 5.61
CA LEU A 94 1.67 -10.63 5.19
C LEU A 94 1.57 -11.27 3.83
N ASP A 95 0.44 -11.94 3.58
CA ASP A 95 0.08 -12.42 2.26
C ASP A 95 -1.16 -11.68 1.80
N TYR A 96 -1.04 -10.98 0.68
CA TYR A 96 -2.13 -10.22 0.09
C TYR A 96 -2.33 -10.74 -1.33
N TYR A 97 -3.29 -11.66 -1.50
CA TYR A 97 -3.57 -12.27 -2.81
C TYR A 97 -2.29 -12.76 -3.48
N SER A 98 -1.51 -13.53 -2.72
CA SER A 98 -0.23 -14.11 -3.14
C SER A 98 0.90 -13.11 -3.30
N THR A 99 0.69 -11.86 -2.98
CA THR A 99 1.74 -10.85 -2.93
C THR A 99 2.22 -10.73 -1.49
N LYS A 100 3.53 -10.85 -1.29
CA LYS A 100 4.10 -10.77 0.06
C LYS A 100 4.33 -9.32 0.42
N LEU A 101 3.80 -8.91 1.56
CA LEU A 101 3.93 -7.53 2.03
C LEU A 101 4.53 -7.53 3.43
N ILE A 102 5.09 -6.38 3.81
CA ILE A 102 5.59 -6.15 5.15
C ILE A 102 5.00 -4.84 5.63
N ALA A 103 4.42 -4.86 6.83
CA ALA A 103 3.94 -3.65 7.48
C ALA A 103 4.67 -3.45 8.79
N ARG A 104 4.86 -2.21 9.17
CA ARG A 104 5.48 -1.85 10.46
C ARG A 104 4.44 -1.09 11.26
N ILE A 105 4.00 -1.70 12.36
CA ILE A 105 2.91 -1.15 13.16
C ILE A 105 3.38 -0.98 14.61
N ALA A 106 2.59 -0.25 15.39
CA ALA A 106 2.85 -0.13 16.81
C ALA A 106 2.66 -1.49 17.48
N SER A 107 3.43 -1.76 18.53
CA SER A 107 3.46 -3.08 19.14
C SER A 107 2.37 -3.31 20.18
N ASP A 108 1.40 -2.41 20.27
CA ASP A 108 0.32 -2.56 21.23
C ASP A 108 -0.75 -3.57 20.79
N LYS A 109 -0.63 -4.10 19.60
CA LYS A 109 -1.56 -5.12 19.09
C LYS A 109 -0.81 -6.39 18.76
N VAL A 110 -1.49 -7.52 18.91
CA VAL A 110 -0.93 -8.82 18.61
C VAL A 110 -1.78 -9.49 17.55
N TYR A 111 -1.15 -9.97 16.50
CA TYR A 111 -1.83 -10.70 15.45
C TYR A 111 -1.28 -12.11 15.36
N ALA A 112 -2.19 -13.08 15.33
CA ALA A 112 -1.81 -14.48 15.21
C ALA A 112 -1.62 -14.85 13.74
N SER A 113 -0.80 -15.88 13.51
CA SER A 113 -0.62 -16.41 12.17
C SER A 113 -1.97 -16.84 11.59
N GLY A 114 -2.25 -16.41 10.37
CA GLY A 114 -3.53 -16.68 9.72
C GLY A 114 -4.59 -15.63 9.95
N GLN A 115 -4.38 -14.74 10.89
CA GLN A 115 -5.37 -13.70 11.19
C GLN A 115 -5.36 -12.64 10.09
N LYS A 116 -6.54 -12.13 9.74
CA LYS A 116 -6.65 -11.04 8.78
C LYS A 116 -6.47 -9.70 9.45
N VAL A 117 -5.78 -8.79 8.77
CA VAL A 117 -5.58 -7.44 9.30
C VAL A 117 -5.94 -6.44 8.20
N ARG A 118 -6.57 -5.35 8.60
CA ARG A 118 -6.90 -4.24 7.70
C ARG A 118 -5.79 -3.22 7.79
N LEU A 119 -5.28 -2.82 6.63
CA LEU A 119 -4.19 -1.87 6.55
C LEU A 119 -4.55 -0.78 5.56
N ALA A 120 -4.42 0.46 6.00
CA ALA A 120 -4.66 1.60 5.13
C ALA A 120 -3.32 2.18 4.67
N PRO A 121 -3.17 2.46 3.38
CA PRO A 121 -1.98 3.15 2.90
C PRO A 121 -2.09 4.64 3.21
N LYS A 122 -0.96 5.23 3.59
CA LYS A 122 -0.89 6.67 3.71
C LYS A 122 -0.74 7.23 2.30
N THR A 123 -1.81 7.78 1.77
CA THR A 123 -1.90 8.07 0.34
C THR A 123 -0.91 9.11 -0.15
N GLU A 124 -0.42 9.96 0.75
CA GLU A 124 0.58 10.96 0.38
C GLU A 124 1.99 10.37 0.26
N LYS A 125 2.15 9.07 0.52
CA LYS A 125 3.47 8.42 0.52
C LYS A 125 3.58 7.32 -0.52
N LEU A 126 2.72 7.33 -1.53
CA LEU A 126 2.69 6.27 -2.53
C LEU A 126 3.64 6.57 -3.69
N HIS A 127 4.18 5.50 -4.26
CA HIS A 127 4.97 5.57 -5.47
C HIS A 127 4.33 4.69 -6.52
N ILE A 128 4.37 5.11 -7.78
CA ILE A 128 3.73 4.35 -8.85
C ILE A 128 4.76 4.08 -9.94
N PHE A 129 4.87 2.81 -10.30
CA PHE A 129 5.83 2.35 -11.29
C PHE A 129 5.08 1.73 -12.45
N GLY A 130 5.64 1.84 -13.65
CA GLY A 130 5.14 1.08 -14.78
C GLY A 130 5.55 -0.38 -14.64
N ALA A 131 4.63 -1.28 -14.93
CA ALA A 131 4.89 -2.70 -14.74
C ALA A 131 6.04 -3.20 -15.62
N ASN A 132 6.22 -2.58 -16.77
CA ASN A 132 7.21 -3.04 -17.72
C ASN A 132 8.54 -2.30 -17.65
N SER A 133 8.60 -1.18 -16.91
CA SER A 133 9.81 -0.35 -16.93
C SER A 133 10.52 -0.31 -15.60
N SER A 134 9.85 -0.64 -14.52
CA SER A 134 10.39 -0.55 -13.16
C SER A 134 10.81 0.88 -12.79
N ALA A 135 10.52 1.85 -13.62
CA ALA A 135 10.84 3.23 -13.33
C ALA A 135 9.71 3.87 -12.56
N ASN A 136 10.06 4.71 -11.59
CA ASN A 136 9.06 5.44 -10.83
C ASN A 136 8.39 6.45 -11.75
N ILE A 137 7.12 6.22 -12.07
CA ILE A 137 6.36 7.09 -12.94
C ILE A 137 5.87 8.31 -12.17
N LEU A 138 5.48 8.09 -10.91
CA LEU A 138 4.82 9.13 -10.14
C LEU A 138 5.01 8.88 -8.66
N THR A 139 5.35 9.92 -7.94
CA THR A 139 5.40 9.86 -6.48
C THR A 139 4.30 10.77 -5.94
N LEU A 140 3.42 10.20 -5.15
CA LEU A 140 2.36 10.97 -4.51
C LEU A 140 2.89 11.51 -3.19
N GLN A 141 2.74 12.82 -3.01
CA GLN A 141 3.22 13.47 -1.79
C GLN A 141 2.24 14.47 -1.26
#